data_acd0fb354a14ade3636bf0b3e2cdc72b
#
_entry.id   acd0fb354a14ade3636bf0b3e2cdc72b
#
_cell.length_a   1.000
_cell.length_b   1.000
_cell.length_c   1.000
_cell.angle_alpha   90.00
_cell.angle_beta   90.00
_cell.angle_gamma   90.00
#
_symmetry.space_group_name_H-M   'P 1'
#
loop_
_entity.id
_entity.type
_entity.pdbx_description
1 polymer ?
#
loop_
_entity_poly.entity_id
_entity_poly.type
_entity_poly.pdbx_seq_one_letter_code
_entity_poly.pdbx_strand_id
1 'polypeptide(L)'
;DVREMIVDAFRDAIDHADLVIATGGLGPTDDDLTRYAIADVMGVGLERNAKSLEEIAAFFRGRGRTMVERNKVQADCPIGATMLSNPAGTAPGIYAEIDGTKVWSVPGVPREIRAFCESHIQPVIEQLPGAGRTILTTKINTFGTGESDVAERLDDLMARDRNPMVGTTVADGIVAARIRSEFPDPRKAEEELEATVQLVNAALGDLVFGRDEQTLAEAVGTMLKSRALTLSTAESCTGGWIGKMLTDTPGSSAYYKGGWIVYNNDAKQRDLRVPAAMIHEHGAVSEPVAQAMAEGALQAGQADIAIAVTGIAGPDGGSDDKPVGTVCFALAQRDHATISDTHVFPGDREHVRLRTCNHALNLVRRQLMQ
;
A
#
# COMPACT_ATOMS: atom_id res chain seq x y z
N ASP A 1 11.28 9.52 -25.25
CA ASP A 1 12.69 9.49 -24.87
C ASP A 1 13.53 10.14 -25.97
N VAL A 2 13.90 11.41 -25.73
CA VAL A 2 14.72 12.24 -26.65
C VAL A 2 15.95 12.65 -25.86
N ARG A 3 17.13 12.28 -26.35
CA ARG A 3 18.41 12.49 -25.65
C ARG A 3 18.68 13.96 -25.34
N GLU A 4 18.40 14.86 -26.28
CA GLU A 4 18.60 16.31 -26.10
C GLU A 4 17.72 16.85 -24.95
N MET A 5 16.48 16.39 -24.82
CA MET A 5 15.59 16.80 -23.73
C MET A 5 16.08 16.34 -22.37
N ILE A 6 16.72 15.16 -22.30
CA ILE A 6 17.32 14.64 -21.07
C ILE A 6 18.55 15.47 -20.70
N VAL A 7 19.37 15.83 -21.68
CA VAL A 7 20.55 16.71 -21.51
C VAL A 7 20.12 18.08 -20.97
N ASP A 8 19.09 18.67 -21.56
CA ASP A 8 18.59 19.99 -21.13
C ASP A 8 17.99 19.92 -19.70
N ALA A 9 17.29 18.84 -19.37
CA ALA A 9 16.78 18.62 -18.00
C ALA A 9 17.92 18.47 -16.97
N PHE A 10 19.02 17.79 -17.33
CA PHE A 10 20.19 17.70 -16.45
C PHE A 10 20.86 19.06 -16.27
N ARG A 11 21.04 19.84 -17.32
CA ARG A 11 21.63 21.19 -17.24
C ARG A 11 20.79 22.10 -16.34
N ASP A 12 19.48 22.13 -16.58
CA ASP A 12 18.56 22.93 -15.75
C ASP A 12 18.61 22.49 -14.27
N ALA A 13 18.63 21.19 -13.99
CA ALA A 13 18.72 20.69 -12.63
C ALA A 13 20.06 21.04 -11.95
N ILE A 14 21.17 20.97 -12.68
CA ILE A 14 22.52 21.29 -12.19
C ILE A 14 22.64 22.78 -11.89
N ASP A 15 22.06 23.64 -12.71
CA ASP A 15 22.10 25.09 -12.52
C ASP A 15 21.30 25.56 -11.28
N HIS A 16 20.38 24.74 -10.78
CA HIS A 16 19.45 25.13 -9.70
C HIS A 16 19.56 24.30 -8.41
N ALA A 17 20.44 23.29 -8.35
CA ALA A 17 20.53 22.39 -7.20
C ALA A 17 21.99 22.01 -6.88
N ASP A 18 22.30 21.85 -5.60
CA ASP A 18 23.58 21.32 -5.11
C ASP A 18 23.68 19.79 -5.27
N LEU A 19 22.53 19.11 -5.43
CA LEU A 19 22.41 17.66 -5.53
C LEU A 19 21.28 17.29 -6.50
N VAL A 20 21.57 16.43 -7.46
CA VAL A 20 20.61 15.92 -8.46
C VAL A 20 20.52 14.40 -8.36
N ILE A 21 19.30 13.87 -8.28
CA ILE A 21 19.03 12.44 -8.33
C ILE A 21 18.12 12.17 -9.54
N ALA A 22 18.66 11.45 -10.53
CA ALA A 22 17.91 10.97 -11.68
C ALA A 22 17.62 9.47 -11.55
N THR A 23 16.42 9.03 -11.96
CA THR A 23 16.03 7.63 -11.89
C THR A 23 15.62 7.10 -13.26
N GLY A 24 16.11 5.89 -13.61
CA GLY A 24 15.78 5.22 -14.87
C GLY A 24 16.78 5.48 -16.00
N GLY A 25 16.56 4.85 -17.16
CA GLY A 25 17.37 5.01 -18.38
C GLY A 25 18.78 4.44 -18.29
N LEU A 26 19.06 3.51 -17.37
CA LEU A 26 20.35 2.84 -17.19
C LEU A 26 20.34 1.36 -17.63
N GLY A 27 19.25 0.89 -18.20
CA GLY A 27 19.11 -0.46 -18.72
C GLY A 27 19.89 -0.69 -20.04
N PRO A 28 19.65 -1.84 -20.71
CA PRO A 28 20.34 -2.21 -21.94
C PRO A 28 19.52 -1.92 -23.20
N THR A 29 18.39 -1.20 -23.11
CA THR A 29 17.49 -0.96 -24.24
C THR A 29 17.82 0.36 -24.95
N ASP A 30 17.30 0.57 -26.16
CA ASP A 30 17.66 1.73 -26.98
C ASP A 30 17.06 3.05 -26.45
N ASP A 31 16.09 2.95 -25.58
CA ASP A 31 15.47 4.04 -24.82
C ASP A 31 16.19 4.35 -23.49
N ASP A 32 17.19 3.55 -23.10
CA ASP A 32 18.01 3.80 -21.91
C ASP A 32 19.12 4.82 -22.23
N LEU A 33 18.77 6.10 -22.21
CA LEU A 33 19.59 7.20 -22.70
C LEU A 33 20.33 7.97 -21.59
N THR A 34 20.05 7.72 -20.32
CA THR A 34 20.55 8.52 -19.19
C THR A 34 22.10 8.59 -19.15
N ARG A 35 22.81 7.45 -19.34
CA ARG A 35 24.28 7.44 -19.35
C ARG A 35 24.90 8.28 -20.47
N TYR A 36 24.25 8.31 -21.63
CA TYR A 36 24.68 9.12 -22.78
C TYR A 36 24.43 10.59 -22.52
N ALA A 37 23.28 10.93 -21.93
CA ALA A 37 22.96 12.31 -21.59
C ALA A 37 23.94 12.89 -20.56
N ILE A 38 24.31 12.11 -19.53
CA ILE A 38 25.34 12.53 -18.55
C ILE A 38 26.68 12.76 -19.26
N ALA A 39 27.09 11.86 -20.14
CA ALA A 39 28.33 12.02 -20.90
C ALA A 39 28.32 13.30 -21.76
N ASP A 40 27.17 13.64 -22.39
CA ASP A 40 27.01 14.88 -23.16
C ASP A 40 27.09 16.13 -22.27
N VAL A 41 26.45 16.10 -21.08
CA VAL A 41 26.51 17.21 -20.12
C VAL A 41 27.94 17.42 -19.64
N MET A 42 28.68 16.34 -19.37
CA MET A 42 30.09 16.39 -18.97
C MET A 42 31.03 16.73 -20.15
N GLY A 43 30.59 16.66 -21.42
CA GLY A 43 31.41 16.85 -22.60
C GLY A 43 32.44 15.74 -22.80
N VAL A 44 32.14 14.49 -22.37
CA VAL A 44 33.07 13.35 -22.39
C VAL A 44 32.49 12.16 -23.15
N GLY A 45 33.37 11.18 -23.47
CA GLY A 45 32.95 9.88 -24.01
C GLY A 45 32.55 8.91 -22.90
N LEU A 46 32.15 7.71 -23.35
CA LEU A 46 31.89 6.57 -22.46
C LEU A 46 33.08 5.59 -22.49
N GLU A 47 33.40 5.02 -21.35
CA GLU A 47 34.32 3.90 -21.23
C GLU A 47 33.67 2.71 -20.50
N ARG A 48 34.13 1.50 -20.86
CA ARG A 48 33.59 0.29 -20.23
C ARG A 48 34.26 0.00 -18.90
N ASN A 49 33.50 -0.01 -17.83
CA ASN A 49 33.97 -0.36 -16.50
C ASN A 49 34.05 -1.88 -16.34
N ALA A 50 35.30 -2.41 -16.23
CA ALA A 50 35.51 -3.84 -16.13
C ALA A 50 34.92 -4.48 -14.88
N LYS A 51 34.95 -3.78 -13.74
CA LYS A 51 34.35 -4.26 -12.48
C LYS A 51 32.84 -4.40 -12.60
N SER A 52 32.15 -3.39 -13.10
CA SER A 52 30.72 -3.43 -13.30
C SER A 52 30.29 -4.49 -14.31
N LEU A 53 31.09 -4.69 -15.39
CA LEU A 53 30.85 -5.75 -16.36
C LEU A 53 30.88 -7.13 -15.69
N GLU A 54 31.87 -7.38 -14.82
CA GLU A 54 31.97 -8.65 -14.09
C GLU A 54 30.86 -8.83 -13.09
N GLU A 55 30.44 -7.78 -12.37
CA GLU A 55 29.30 -7.80 -11.44
C GLU A 55 27.98 -8.15 -12.17
N ILE A 56 27.74 -7.56 -13.34
CA ILE A 56 26.59 -7.89 -14.20
C ILE A 56 26.63 -9.35 -14.64
N ALA A 57 27.80 -9.81 -15.11
CA ALA A 57 27.98 -11.19 -15.55
C ALA A 57 27.75 -12.18 -14.38
N ALA A 58 28.27 -11.86 -13.20
CA ALA A 58 28.06 -12.65 -11.97
C ALA A 58 26.59 -12.73 -11.57
N PHE A 59 25.84 -11.62 -11.70
CA PHE A 59 24.41 -11.60 -11.41
C PHE A 59 23.60 -12.54 -12.32
N PHE A 60 23.94 -12.61 -13.62
CA PHE A 60 23.30 -13.55 -14.55
C PHE A 60 23.71 -14.99 -14.24
N ARG A 61 25.00 -15.26 -13.97
CA ARG A 61 25.48 -16.60 -13.60
C ARG A 61 24.77 -17.11 -12.32
N GLY A 62 24.62 -16.26 -11.31
CA GLY A 62 23.94 -16.61 -10.06
C GLY A 62 22.47 -17.03 -10.23
N ARG A 63 21.87 -16.72 -11.37
CA ARG A 63 20.49 -17.11 -11.75
C ARG A 63 20.42 -18.20 -12.82
N GLY A 64 21.55 -18.84 -13.12
CA GLY A 64 21.63 -19.88 -14.15
C GLY A 64 21.40 -19.35 -15.57
N ARG A 65 21.65 -18.06 -15.82
CA ARG A 65 21.45 -17.41 -17.11
C ARG A 65 22.78 -16.91 -17.68
N THR A 66 22.89 -16.88 -19.01
CA THR A 66 24.03 -16.27 -19.71
C THR A 66 23.69 -14.80 -20.00
N MET A 67 24.64 -13.90 -19.71
CA MET A 67 24.51 -12.49 -20.05
C MET A 67 24.57 -12.35 -21.58
N VAL A 68 23.58 -11.69 -22.17
CA VAL A 68 23.59 -11.38 -23.61
C VAL A 68 24.45 -10.16 -23.91
N GLU A 69 24.98 -10.05 -25.15
CA GLU A 69 25.91 -8.99 -25.56
C GLU A 69 25.35 -7.57 -25.25
N ARG A 70 24.08 -7.36 -25.50
CA ARG A 70 23.40 -6.09 -25.25
C ARG A 70 23.52 -5.60 -23.80
N ASN A 71 23.59 -6.51 -22.81
CA ASN A 71 23.73 -6.11 -21.41
C ASN A 71 25.06 -5.45 -21.07
N LYS A 72 26.10 -5.63 -21.93
CA LYS A 72 27.41 -5.03 -21.68
C LYS A 72 27.38 -3.50 -21.67
N VAL A 73 26.44 -2.88 -22.39
CA VAL A 73 26.25 -1.41 -22.39
C VAL A 73 25.95 -0.85 -21.00
N GLN A 74 25.38 -1.66 -20.12
CA GLN A 74 25.10 -1.24 -18.75
C GLN A 74 26.38 -0.95 -17.94
N ALA A 75 27.52 -1.48 -18.36
CA ALA A 75 28.82 -1.21 -17.76
C ALA A 75 29.55 -0.01 -18.39
N ASP A 76 28.97 0.69 -19.38
CA ASP A 76 29.56 1.88 -19.97
C ASP A 76 29.26 3.09 -19.06
N CYS A 77 30.35 3.79 -18.68
CA CYS A 77 30.38 4.91 -17.74
C CYS A 77 30.91 6.16 -18.43
N PRO A 78 30.36 7.34 -18.19
CA PRO A 78 30.97 8.59 -18.61
C PRO A 78 32.40 8.71 -18.04
N ILE A 79 33.37 9.08 -18.87
CA ILE A 79 34.76 9.25 -18.44
C ILE A 79 34.83 10.30 -17.32
N GLY A 80 35.43 9.92 -16.19
CA GLY A 80 35.49 10.77 -14.98
C GLY A 80 34.32 10.60 -13.99
N ALA A 81 33.28 9.89 -14.37
CA ALA A 81 32.21 9.49 -13.43
C ALA A 81 32.56 8.18 -12.71
N THR A 82 31.83 7.86 -11.67
CA THR A 82 31.99 6.65 -10.86
C THR A 82 30.80 5.71 -11.03
N MET A 83 31.06 4.46 -11.36
CA MET A 83 30.02 3.41 -11.36
C MET A 83 29.75 2.95 -9.94
N LEU A 84 28.47 2.88 -9.60
CA LEU A 84 27.96 2.41 -8.30
C LEU A 84 27.38 1.01 -8.45
N SER A 85 27.86 0.06 -7.64
CA SER A 85 27.40 -1.33 -7.68
C SER A 85 25.92 -1.45 -7.31
N ASN A 86 25.19 -2.33 -8.00
CA ASN A 86 23.77 -2.63 -7.75
C ASN A 86 23.58 -4.06 -7.22
N PRO A 87 23.50 -4.26 -5.92
CA PRO A 87 23.31 -5.61 -5.35
C PRO A 87 21.91 -6.18 -5.62
N ALA A 88 20.93 -5.34 -6.00
CA ALA A 88 19.53 -5.73 -6.18
C ALA A 88 19.13 -5.97 -7.64
N GLY A 89 19.96 -5.54 -8.62
CA GLY A 89 19.64 -5.60 -10.06
C GLY A 89 20.88 -5.70 -10.96
N THR A 90 20.69 -5.52 -12.27
CA THR A 90 21.78 -5.60 -13.26
C THR A 90 22.34 -4.24 -13.65
N ALA A 91 21.56 -3.18 -13.58
CA ALA A 91 22.01 -1.86 -13.99
C ALA A 91 22.74 -1.16 -12.84
N PRO A 92 24.07 -0.90 -12.95
CA PRO A 92 24.78 -0.08 -11.98
C PRO A 92 24.24 1.36 -11.98
N GLY A 93 24.41 2.08 -10.86
CA GLY A 93 24.23 3.52 -10.80
C GLY A 93 25.46 4.26 -11.32
N ILE A 94 25.29 5.55 -11.59
CA ILE A 94 26.36 6.47 -12.01
C ILE A 94 26.38 7.64 -11.03
N TYR A 95 27.55 7.99 -10.51
CA TYR A 95 27.82 9.20 -9.77
C TYR A 95 28.80 10.08 -10.54
N ALA A 96 28.47 11.35 -10.66
CA ALA A 96 29.35 12.36 -11.23
C ALA A 96 29.29 13.65 -10.40
N GLU A 97 30.36 14.42 -10.40
CA GLU A 97 30.38 15.81 -9.95
C GLU A 97 30.51 16.72 -11.15
N ILE A 98 29.52 17.55 -11.40
CA ILE A 98 29.40 18.39 -12.59
C ILE A 98 29.19 19.82 -12.13
N ASP A 99 30.12 20.72 -12.44
CA ASP A 99 30.08 22.14 -12.05
C ASP A 99 29.87 22.38 -10.54
N GLY A 100 30.36 21.44 -9.69
CA GLY A 100 30.20 21.48 -8.24
C GLY A 100 28.94 20.80 -7.73
N THR A 101 28.00 20.44 -8.60
CA THR A 101 26.77 19.71 -8.27
C THR A 101 27.01 18.21 -8.23
N LYS A 102 26.55 17.53 -7.19
CA LYS A 102 26.59 16.08 -7.05
C LYS A 102 25.40 15.46 -7.78
N VAL A 103 25.70 14.62 -8.80
CA VAL A 103 24.70 13.98 -9.65
C VAL A 103 24.73 12.47 -9.45
N TRP A 104 23.62 11.90 -9.02
CA TRP A 104 23.39 10.46 -8.97
C TRP A 104 22.37 10.07 -10.04
N SER A 105 22.69 9.07 -10.82
CA SER A 105 21.72 8.39 -11.68
C SER A 105 21.60 6.94 -11.23
N VAL A 106 20.39 6.54 -10.88
CA VAL A 106 20.09 5.21 -10.33
C VAL A 106 19.02 4.50 -11.16
N PRO A 107 18.97 3.15 -11.15
CA PRO A 107 17.93 2.40 -11.87
C PRO A 107 16.53 2.81 -11.48
N GLY A 108 15.54 2.60 -12.38
CA GLY A 108 14.14 3.00 -12.15
C GLY A 108 13.32 2.05 -11.29
N VAL A 109 13.84 0.89 -10.90
CA VAL A 109 13.11 -0.10 -10.11
C VAL A 109 13.05 0.32 -8.64
N PRO A 110 11.88 0.46 -8.00
CA PRO A 110 11.76 1.02 -6.64
C PRO A 110 12.62 0.33 -5.58
N ARG A 111 12.77 -1.00 -5.64
CA ARG A 111 13.62 -1.75 -4.71
C ARG A 111 15.10 -1.41 -4.89
N GLU A 112 15.54 -1.19 -6.12
CA GLU A 112 16.91 -0.81 -6.45
C GLU A 112 17.19 0.63 -6.01
N ILE A 113 16.25 1.56 -6.27
CA ILE A 113 16.34 2.95 -5.82
C ILE A 113 16.54 3.03 -4.29
N ARG A 114 15.76 2.28 -3.51
CA ARG A 114 15.91 2.24 -2.05
C ARG A 114 17.32 1.81 -1.63
N ALA A 115 17.83 0.73 -2.23
CA ALA A 115 19.17 0.23 -1.93
C ALA A 115 20.26 1.25 -2.29
N PHE A 116 20.13 1.98 -3.40
CA PHE A 116 21.05 3.07 -3.76
C PHE A 116 20.94 4.27 -2.81
N CYS A 117 19.72 4.67 -2.43
CA CYS A 117 19.51 5.75 -1.47
C CYS A 117 20.20 5.44 -0.14
N GLU A 118 19.95 4.25 0.41
CA GLU A 118 20.53 3.85 1.71
C GLU A 118 22.05 3.74 1.68
N SER A 119 22.63 3.17 0.60
CA SER A 119 24.06 2.87 0.55
C SER A 119 24.94 4.01 0.03
N HIS A 120 24.45 4.87 -0.86
CA HIS A 120 25.28 5.85 -1.58
C HIS A 120 24.83 7.30 -1.44
N ILE A 121 23.52 7.56 -1.29
CA ILE A 121 22.99 8.93 -1.35
C ILE A 121 22.78 9.47 0.07
N GLN A 122 22.08 8.73 0.91
CA GLN A 122 21.78 9.15 2.28
C GLN A 122 23.04 9.49 3.11
N PRO A 123 24.13 8.71 3.10
CA PRO A 123 25.33 9.07 3.86
C PRO A 123 25.96 10.39 3.41
N VAL A 124 25.78 10.79 2.14
CA VAL A 124 26.26 12.08 1.64
C VAL A 124 25.33 13.21 2.07
N ILE A 125 24.02 13.01 1.99
CA ILE A 125 23.02 13.99 2.43
C ILE A 125 23.18 14.30 3.92
N GLU A 126 23.42 13.29 4.74
CA GLU A 126 23.62 13.44 6.19
C GLU A 126 24.83 14.30 6.58
N GLN A 127 25.79 14.45 5.67
CA GLN A 127 26.99 15.27 5.86
C GLN A 127 26.85 16.69 5.30
N LEU A 128 25.76 17.01 4.60
CA LEU A 128 25.56 18.35 4.05
C LEU A 128 25.30 19.39 5.16
N PRO A 129 25.79 20.63 4.99
CA PRO A 129 25.44 21.73 5.90
C PRO A 129 23.91 21.92 5.95
N GLY A 130 23.34 21.88 7.14
CA GLY A 130 21.89 22.02 7.34
C GLY A 130 21.12 20.69 7.41
N ALA A 131 21.76 19.55 7.20
CA ALA A 131 21.16 18.22 7.37
C ALA A 131 20.80 17.86 8.84
N GLY A 132 21.04 18.76 9.76
CA GLY A 132 20.88 18.54 11.20
C GLY A 132 19.46 18.55 11.75
N ARG A 133 18.43 18.32 10.89
CA ARG A 133 17.04 18.16 11.36
C ARG A 133 16.57 16.73 11.18
N THR A 134 16.14 16.14 12.27
CA THR A 134 15.45 14.84 12.24
C THR A 134 14.00 15.07 11.90
N ILE A 135 13.55 14.45 10.81
CA ILE A 135 12.14 14.45 10.38
C ILE A 135 11.64 13.01 10.57
N LEU A 136 10.68 12.85 11.45
CA LEU A 136 9.97 11.59 11.66
C LEU A 136 8.54 11.74 11.20
N THR A 137 8.03 10.71 10.52
CA THR A 137 6.64 10.69 10.05
C THR A 137 5.97 9.39 10.45
N THR A 138 4.70 9.47 10.82
CA THR A 138 3.84 8.30 11.06
C THR A 138 2.42 8.63 10.60
N LYS A 139 1.60 7.62 10.40
CA LYS A 139 0.18 7.78 10.09
C LYS A 139 -0.68 6.91 10.99
N ILE A 140 -1.79 7.47 11.47
CA ILE A 140 -2.79 6.78 12.25
C ILE A 140 -3.99 6.54 11.37
N ASN A 141 -4.28 5.28 11.08
CA ASN A 141 -5.28 4.84 10.13
C ASN A 141 -6.64 4.69 10.80
N THR A 142 -7.67 5.30 10.20
CA THR A 142 -9.06 5.23 10.68
C THR A 142 -9.98 4.68 9.60
N PHE A 143 -11.09 4.08 10.02
CA PHE A 143 -12.16 3.63 9.14
C PHE A 143 -13.53 3.83 9.76
N GLY A 144 -14.53 4.08 8.89
CA GLY A 144 -15.93 4.18 9.29
C GLY A 144 -16.48 5.60 9.39
N THR A 145 -15.71 6.61 8.96
CA THR A 145 -16.17 8.01 8.86
C THR A 145 -15.47 8.73 7.71
N GLY A 146 -15.95 9.93 7.37
CA GLY A 146 -15.37 10.78 6.34
C GLY A 146 -14.17 11.61 6.81
N GLU A 147 -13.45 12.20 5.85
CA GLU A 147 -12.31 13.07 6.15
C GLU A 147 -12.69 14.30 6.98
N SER A 148 -13.83 14.90 6.68
CA SER A 148 -14.32 16.09 7.41
C SER A 148 -14.55 15.79 8.89
N ASP A 149 -15.13 14.63 9.21
CA ASP A 149 -15.38 14.24 10.60
C ASP A 149 -14.07 13.93 11.34
N VAL A 150 -13.08 13.34 10.64
CA VAL A 150 -11.74 13.13 11.20
C VAL A 150 -11.06 14.46 11.47
N ALA A 151 -11.14 15.41 10.53
CA ALA A 151 -10.55 16.74 10.67
C ALA A 151 -11.22 17.52 11.83
N GLU A 152 -12.56 17.45 11.96
CA GLU A 152 -13.30 18.06 13.07
C GLU A 152 -12.86 17.50 14.44
N ARG A 153 -12.66 16.18 14.54
CA ARG A 153 -12.18 15.56 15.79
C ARG A 153 -10.75 15.90 16.13
N LEU A 154 -9.90 16.11 15.13
CA LEU A 154 -8.50 16.52 15.31
C LEU A 154 -8.35 17.99 15.67
N ASP A 155 -9.28 18.85 15.24
CA ASP A 155 -9.40 20.26 15.59
C ASP A 155 -8.05 20.98 15.67
N ASP A 156 -7.70 21.54 16.83
CA ASP A 156 -6.44 22.27 17.09
C ASP A 156 -5.18 21.44 16.81
N LEU A 157 -5.27 20.11 16.78
CA LEU A 157 -4.12 19.25 16.39
C LEU A 157 -3.68 19.49 14.95
N MET A 158 -4.56 20.02 14.08
CA MET A 158 -4.27 20.35 12.68
C MET A 158 -3.85 21.82 12.45
N ALA A 159 -3.62 22.60 13.50
CA ALA A 159 -3.14 23.98 13.37
C ALA A 159 -1.79 24.02 12.63
N ARG A 160 -1.66 24.99 11.69
CA ARG A 160 -0.51 25.04 10.75
C ARG A 160 0.82 25.39 11.39
N ASP A 161 0.80 26.02 12.55
CA ASP A 161 1.97 26.46 13.32
C ASP A 161 2.46 25.40 14.33
N ARG A 162 1.80 24.24 14.39
CA ARG A 162 2.21 23.14 15.27
C ARG A 162 3.43 22.39 14.73
N ASN A 163 4.23 21.92 15.66
CA ASN A 163 5.24 20.88 15.44
C ASN A 163 5.21 19.92 16.61
N PRO A 164 4.84 18.65 16.42
CA PRO A 164 4.54 17.96 15.16
C PRO A 164 3.30 18.46 14.43
N MET A 165 3.39 18.50 13.11
CA MET A 165 2.29 18.86 12.23
C MET A 165 1.40 17.65 11.97
N VAL A 166 0.08 17.85 12.01
CA VAL A 166 -0.92 16.82 11.71
C VAL A 166 -1.72 17.22 10.47
N GLY A 167 -1.92 16.29 9.56
CA GLY A 167 -2.76 16.47 8.37
C GLY A 167 -3.49 15.18 8.03
N THR A 168 -4.45 15.22 7.12
CA THR A 168 -5.22 14.05 6.69
C THR A 168 -4.86 13.62 5.27
N THR A 169 -5.03 12.32 4.98
CA THR A 169 -5.02 11.75 3.64
C THR A 169 -6.09 10.69 3.53
N VAL A 170 -6.69 10.57 2.34
CA VAL A 170 -7.77 9.59 2.09
C VAL A 170 -7.37 8.67 0.96
N ALA A 171 -7.52 7.37 1.19
CA ALA A 171 -7.40 6.33 0.16
C ALA A 171 -8.35 5.18 0.47
N ASP A 172 -9.12 4.72 -0.51
CA ASP A 172 -9.96 3.51 -0.43
C ASP A 172 -10.94 3.45 0.75
N GLY A 173 -11.44 4.61 1.19
CA GLY A 173 -12.32 4.74 2.34
C GLY A 173 -11.62 4.73 3.71
N ILE A 174 -10.29 4.66 3.70
CA ILE A 174 -9.45 4.84 4.88
C ILE A 174 -9.03 6.30 4.96
N VAL A 175 -9.25 6.93 6.10
CA VAL A 175 -8.74 8.27 6.41
C VAL A 175 -7.56 8.10 7.36
N ALA A 176 -6.38 8.60 6.97
CA ALA A 176 -5.20 8.54 7.83
C ALA A 176 -4.83 9.95 8.33
N ALA A 177 -4.66 10.10 9.64
CA ALA A 177 -4.02 11.26 10.24
C ALA A 177 -2.49 11.10 10.12
N ARG A 178 -1.85 11.93 9.28
CA ARG A 178 -0.39 11.94 9.11
C ARG A 178 0.24 12.92 10.08
N ILE A 179 1.22 12.45 10.81
CA ILE A 179 1.96 13.22 11.80
C ILE A 179 3.39 13.36 11.31
N ARG A 180 3.91 14.60 11.28
CA ARG A 180 5.28 14.91 10.89
C ARG A 180 5.95 15.72 12.00
N SER A 181 6.93 15.12 12.65
CA SER A 181 7.75 15.73 13.68
C SER A 181 9.10 16.16 13.10
N GLU A 182 9.50 17.41 13.33
CA GLU A 182 10.74 17.98 12.80
C GLU A 182 11.50 18.73 13.88
N PHE A 183 12.60 18.14 14.40
CA PHE A 183 13.44 18.77 15.40
C PHE A 183 14.93 18.57 15.09
N PRO A 184 15.82 19.47 15.58
CA PRO A 184 17.25 19.26 15.48
C PRO A 184 17.74 18.04 16.31
N ASP A 185 17.11 17.81 17.46
CA ASP A 185 17.41 16.67 18.33
C ASP A 185 16.53 15.46 17.96
N PRO A 186 17.12 14.32 17.56
CA PRO A 186 16.40 13.09 17.23
C PRO A 186 15.51 12.58 18.37
N ARG A 187 15.97 12.65 19.60
CA ARG A 187 15.19 12.20 20.76
C ARG A 187 13.96 13.06 20.98
N LYS A 188 14.13 14.38 20.85
CA LYS A 188 13.00 15.30 20.93
C LYS A 188 12.00 15.06 19.80
N ALA A 189 12.49 14.80 18.57
CA ALA A 189 11.63 14.47 17.43
C ALA A 189 10.76 13.24 17.71
N GLU A 190 11.32 12.20 18.31
CA GLU A 190 10.63 10.96 18.67
C GLU A 190 9.63 11.17 19.83
N GLU A 191 10.05 11.82 20.91
CA GLU A 191 9.20 12.12 22.07
C GLU A 191 7.96 12.92 21.68
N GLU A 192 8.13 13.99 20.90
CA GLU A 192 7.04 14.85 20.45
C GLU A 192 6.13 14.14 19.42
N LEU A 193 6.70 13.26 18.56
CA LEU A 193 5.93 12.41 17.66
C LEU A 193 4.99 11.50 18.46
N GLU A 194 5.53 10.75 19.42
CA GLU A 194 4.75 9.79 20.21
C GLU A 194 3.73 10.50 21.10
N ALA A 195 4.07 11.65 21.67
CA ALA A 195 3.10 12.47 22.41
C ALA A 195 1.93 12.90 21.50
N THR A 196 2.22 13.31 20.27
CA THR A 196 1.18 13.69 19.30
C THR A 196 0.36 12.47 18.85
N VAL A 197 0.98 11.31 18.65
CA VAL A 197 0.26 10.03 18.37
C VAL A 197 -0.76 9.72 19.48
N GLN A 198 -0.40 9.91 20.76
CA GLN A 198 -1.34 9.68 21.87
C GLN A 198 -2.53 10.65 21.81
N LEU A 199 -2.30 11.93 21.51
CA LEU A 199 -3.37 12.92 21.35
C LEU A 199 -4.30 12.58 20.19
N VAL A 200 -3.74 12.20 19.03
CA VAL A 200 -4.51 11.78 17.85
C VAL A 200 -5.33 10.52 18.14
N ASN A 201 -4.75 9.52 18.81
CA ASN A 201 -5.48 8.31 19.20
C ASN A 201 -6.62 8.63 20.17
N ALA A 202 -6.41 9.53 21.13
CA ALA A 202 -7.45 9.95 22.08
C ALA A 202 -8.60 10.70 21.37
N ALA A 203 -8.27 11.57 20.39
CA ALA A 203 -9.27 12.32 19.63
C ALA A 203 -10.09 11.43 18.69
N LEU A 204 -9.46 10.45 18.05
CA LEU A 204 -10.12 9.59 17.04
C LEU A 204 -10.76 8.32 17.66
N GLY A 205 -10.29 7.87 18.80
CA GLY A 205 -10.89 6.78 19.57
C GLY A 205 -11.09 5.50 18.75
N ASP A 206 -12.32 4.98 18.80
CA ASP A 206 -12.70 3.71 18.15
C ASP A 206 -12.60 3.70 16.61
N LEU A 207 -12.43 4.87 15.98
CA LEU A 207 -12.18 4.93 14.55
C LEU A 207 -10.81 4.39 14.19
N VAL A 208 -9.82 4.50 15.08
CA VAL A 208 -8.46 4.04 14.84
C VAL A 208 -8.41 2.52 14.76
N PHE A 209 -7.80 2.01 13.70
CA PHE A 209 -7.57 0.58 13.55
C PHE A 209 -6.09 0.20 13.48
N GLY A 210 -5.20 1.15 13.18
CA GLY A 210 -3.79 0.83 13.01
C GLY A 210 -2.90 2.04 12.84
N ARG A 211 -1.60 1.75 12.79
CA ARG A 211 -0.52 2.72 12.57
C ARG A 211 0.30 2.32 11.35
N ASP A 212 0.77 3.29 10.60
CA ASP A 212 1.65 3.15 9.43
C ASP A 212 1.06 2.18 8.37
N GLU A 213 1.74 1.11 8.04
CA GLU A 213 1.31 0.15 7.02
C GLU A 213 0.31 -0.90 7.54
N GLN A 214 -0.09 -0.83 8.81
CA GLN A 214 -1.04 -1.79 9.37
C GLN A 214 -2.38 -1.72 8.65
N THR A 215 -2.84 -2.86 8.17
CA THR A 215 -4.11 -3.02 7.45
C THR A 215 -5.28 -3.37 8.39
N LEU A 216 -6.52 -3.16 7.93
CA LEU A 216 -7.72 -3.63 8.67
C LEU A 216 -7.70 -5.14 8.90
N ALA A 217 -7.22 -5.93 7.92
CA ALA A 217 -7.12 -7.38 8.06
C ALA A 217 -6.14 -7.79 9.17
N GLU A 218 -5.00 -7.12 9.26
CA GLU A 218 -4.02 -7.34 10.33
C GLU A 218 -4.56 -6.95 11.70
N ALA A 219 -5.28 -5.82 11.78
CA ALA A 219 -5.92 -5.39 13.01
C ALA A 219 -6.95 -6.43 13.50
N VAL A 220 -7.84 -6.88 12.59
CA VAL A 220 -8.82 -7.95 12.87
C VAL A 220 -8.12 -9.25 13.28
N GLY A 221 -7.08 -9.67 12.54
CA GLY A 221 -6.31 -10.88 12.85
C GLY A 221 -5.66 -10.83 14.24
N THR A 222 -5.11 -9.69 14.63
CA THR A 222 -4.53 -9.47 15.96
C THR A 222 -5.60 -9.58 17.06
N MET A 223 -6.76 -8.96 16.86
CA MET A 223 -7.87 -9.02 17.81
C MET A 223 -8.46 -10.44 17.96
N LEU A 224 -8.61 -11.17 16.84
CA LEU A 224 -9.07 -12.56 16.87
C LEU A 224 -8.09 -13.46 17.62
N LYS A 225 -6.79 -13.33 17.34
CA LYS A 225 -5.73 -14.09 18.03
C LYS A 225 -5.72 -13.82 19.54
N SER A 226 -5.80 -12.56 19.96
CA SER A 226 -5.74 -12.19 21.36
C SER A 226 -6.93 -12.72 22.17
N ARG A 227 -8.07 -12.98 21.51
CA ARG A 227 -9.30 -13.52 22.10
C ARG A 227 -9.50 -15.01 21.86
N ALA A 228 -8.58 -15.66 21.16
CA ALA A 228 -8.68 -17.07 20.72
C ALA A 228 -9.97 -17.35 19.93
N LEU A 229 -10.46 -16.35 19.15
CA LEU A 229 -11.65 -16.46 18.32
C LEU A 229 -11.28 -16.76 16.86
N THR A 230 -12.20 -17.39 16.16
CA THR A 230 -12.03 -17.81 14.76
C THR A 230 -13.08 -17.16 13.85
N LEU A 231 -12.70 -16.93 12.59
CA LEU A 231 -13.48 -16.24 11.57
C LEU A 231 -13.66 -17.09 10.31
N SER A 232 -14.87 -17.05 9.74
CA SER A 232 -15.19 -17.55 8.41
C SER A 232 -15.77 -16.45 7.53
N THR A 233 -15.67 -16.58 6.20
CA THR A 233 -16.23 -15.60 5.24
C THR A 233 -17.21 -16.26 4.27
N ALA A 234 -18.28 -15.53 3.88
CA ALA A 234 -19.17 -15.88 2.79
C ALA A 234 -19.21 -14.73 1.78
N GLU A 235 -18.65 -14.94 0.61
CA GLU A 235 -18.38 -13.89 -0.36
C GLU A 235 -19.15 -14.09 -1.67
N SER A 236 -19.87 -13.06 -2.09
CA SER A 236 -20.49 -13.00 -3.42
C SER A 236 -19.76 -11.97 -4.30
N CYS A 237 -20.11 -10.70 -4.24
CA CYS A 237 -19.55 -9.66 -5.11
C CYS A 237 -18.03 -9.43 -4.93
N THR A 238 -17.44 -9.74 -3.79
CA THR A 238 -16.02 -9.63 -3.51
C THR A 238 -15.19 -10.78 -4.09
N GLY A 239 -15.80 -11.96 -4.33
CA GLY A 239 -15.18 -13.07 -5.05
C GLY A 239 -13.94 -13.65 -4.37
N GLY A 240 -13.89 -13.70 -3.04
CA GLY A 240 -12.77 -14.22 -2.26
C GLY A 240 -11.77 -13.15 -1.79
N TRP A 241 -12.04 -11.88 -2.04
CA TRP A 241 -11.09 -10.81 -1.71
C TRP A 241 -10.94 -10.59 -0.20
N ILE A 242 -12.01 -10.75 0.59
CA ILE A 242 -11.92 -10.66 2.06
C ILE A 242 -11.02 -11.79 2.59
N GLY A 243 -11.23 -13.03 2.11
CA GLY A 243 -10.37 -14.16 2.44
C GLY A 243 -8.92 -13.95 2.03
N LYS A 244 -8.68 -13.37 0.84
CA LYS A 244 -7.34 -12.98 0.39
C LYS A 244 -6.70 -11.98 1.35
N MET A 245 -7.38 -10.89 1.72
CA MET A 245 -6.84 -9.88 2.64
C MET A 245 -6.48 -10.48 4.01
N LEU A 246 -7.29 -11.39 4.54
CA LEU A 246 -7.00 -12.08 5.79
C LEU A 246 -5.80 -13.00 5.69
N THR A 247 -5.63 -13.69 4.55
CA THR A 247 -4.56 -14.66 4.33
C THR A 247 -3.24 -14.04 3.86
N ASP A 248 -3.23 -12.79 3.42
CA ASP A 248 -2.01 -12.01 3.20
C ASP A 248 -1.22 -11.80 4.51
N THR A 249 -1.90 -11.89 5.66
CA THR A 249 -1.27 -11.76 6.99
C THR A 249 -0.66 -13.10 7.42
N PRO A 250 0.67 -13.18 7.64
CA PRO A 250 1.31 -14.40 8.13
C PRO A 250 0.71 -14.89 9.46
N GLY A 251 0.47 -16.21 9.55
CA GLY A 251 -0.14 -16.83 10.72
C GLY A 251 -1.66 -16.67 10.79
N SER A 252 -2.33 -16.33 9.71
CA SER A 252 -3.80 -16.26 9.60
C SER A 252 -4.50 -17.60 9.84
N SER A 253 -3.83 -18.72 9.63
CA SER A 253 -4.37 -20.07 9.92
C SER A 253 -4.77 -20.28 11.39
N ALA A 254 -4.26 -19.46 12.29
CA ALA A 254 -4.63 -19.51 13.71
C ALA A 254 -6.07 -19.01 13.97
N TYR A 255 -6.61 -18.15 13.11
CA TYR A 255 -7.94 -17.54 13.29
C TYR A 255 -8.86 -17.66 12.08
N TYR A 256 -8.36 -17.83 10.86
CA TYR A 256 -9.20 -17.93 9.67
C TYR A 256 -9.47 -19.39 9.34
N LYS A 257 -10.73 -19.82 9.45
CA LYS A 257 -11.17 -21.20 9.22
C LYS A 257 -11.39 -21.53 7.74
N GLY A 258 -11.74 -20.52 6.94
CA GLY A 258 -12.00 -20.64 5.52
C GLY A 258 -13.09 -19.71 5.02
N GLY A 259 -13.30 -19.70 3.70
CA GLY A 259 -14.29 -18.87 3.05
C GLY A 259 -15.01 -19.57 1.92
N TRP A 260 -16.27 -19.20 1.71
CA TRP A 260 -17.13 -19.68 0.64
C TRP A 260 -17.33 -18.57 -0.38
N ILE A 261 -16.90 -18.81 -1.62
CA ILE A 261 -17.16 -17.93 -2.75
C ILE A 261 -18.46 -18.40 -3.41
N VAL A 262 -19.58 -17.83 -2.99
CA VAL A 262 -20.93 -18.24 -3.42
C VAL A 262 -21.48 -17.20 -4.41
N TYR A 263 -20.85 -17.12 -5.58
CA TYR A 263 -21.07 -16.05 -6.54
C TYR A 263 -22.46 -16.10 -7.20
N ASN A 264 -22.98 -17.28 -7.46
CA ASN A 264 -24.33 -17.51 -8.00
C ASN A 264 -25.30 -18.04 -6.95
N ASN A 265 -26.60 -18.05 -7.29
CA ASN A 265 -27.65 -18.48 -6.35
C ASN A 265 -27.57 -19.96 -6.00
N ASP A 266 -27.18 -20.82 -6.96
CA ASP A 266 -27.06 -22.27 -6.72
C ASP A 266 -25.93 -22.56 -5.71
N ALA A 267 -24.81 -21.84 -5.78
CA ALA A 267 -23.75 -21.95 -4.81
C ALA A 267 -24.19 -21.51 -3.40
N LYS A 268 -24.97 -20.41 -3.29
CA LYS A 268 -25.53 -19.97 -2.01
C LYS A 268 -26.39 -21.06 -1.36
N GLN A 269 -27.24 -21.73 -2.16
CA GLN A 269 -28.09 -22.80 -1.69
C GLN A 269 -27.28 -24.08 -1.35
N ARG A 270 -26.41 -24.51 -2.25
CA ARG A 270 -25.67 -25.76 -2.11
C ARG A 270 -24.66 -25.71 -0.96
N ASP A 271 -23.87 -24.64 -0.88
CA ASP A 271 -22.70 -24.58 -0.01
C ASP A 271 -23.00 -23.95 1.36
N LEU A 272 -23.93 -22.99 1.41
CA LEU A 272 -24.31 -22.29 2.64
C LEU A 272 -25.76 -22.55 3.08
N ARG A 273 -26.48 -23.40 2.36
CA ARG A 273 -27.86 -23.78 2.66
C ARG A 273 -28.85 -22.58 2.71
N VAL A 274 -28.58 -21.52 1.97
CA VAL A 274 -29.50 -20.39 1.84
C VAL A 274 -30.82 -20.90 1.21
N PRO A 275 -32.01 -20.69 1.83
CA PRO A 275 -33.26 -21.18 1.29
C PRO A 275 -33.56 -20.60 -0.08
N ALA A 276 -33.94 -21.44 -1.05
CA ALA A 276 -34.30 -20.98 -2.41
C ALA A 276 -35.48 -19.99 -2.38
N ALA A 277 -36.48 -20.23 -1.51
CA ALA A 277 -37.62 -19.33 -1.33
C ALA A 277 -37.18 -17.93 -0.88
N MET A 278 -36.19 -17.81 0.03
CA MET A 278 -35.68 -16.54 0.50
C MET A 278 -35.00 -15.74 -0.62
N ILE A 279 -34.24 -16.44 -1.49
CA ILE A 279 -33.62 -15.79 -2.65
C ILE A 279 -34.68 -15.32 -3.65
N HIS A 280 -35.73 -16.12 -3.85
CA HIS A 280 -36.83 -15.76 -4.76
C HIS A 280 -37.63 -14.57 -4.23
N GLU A 281 -37.93 -14.50 -2.94
CA GLU A 281 -38.75 -13.46 -2.29
C GLU A 281 -38.01 -12.13 -2.17
N HIS A 282 -36.75 -12.16 -1.68
CA HIS A 282 -35.99 -10.94 -1.33
C HIS A 282 -34.93 -10.55 -2.37
N GLY A 283 -34.62 -11.44 -3.30
CA GLY A 283 -33.49 -11.31 -4.22
C GLY A 283 -32.15 -11.67 -3.56
N ALA A 284 -31.17 -12.02 -4.40
CA ALA A 284 -29.83 -12.43 -3.92
C ALA A 284 -29.08 -11.31 -3.17
N VAL A 285 -29.37 -10.04 -3.47
CA VAL A 285 -28.80 -8.86 -2.79
C VAL A 285 -29.85 -8.33 -1.82
N SER A 286 -29.83 -8.84 -0.61
CA SER A 286 -30.76 -8.47 0.47
C SER A 286 -30.18 -8.88 1.82
N GLU A 287 -30.59 -8.21 2.88
CA GLU A 287 -30.15 -8.53 4.24
C GLU A 287 -30.56 -9.95 4.68
N PRO A 288 -31.80 -10.44 4.44
CA PRO A 288 -32.13 -11.82 4.80
C PRO A 288 -31.21 -12.86 4.14
N VAL A 289 -30.85 -12.65 2.86
CA VAL A 289 -29.91 -13.55 2.17
C VAL A 289 -28.50 -13.41 2.73
N ALA A 290 -28.03 -12.21 3.04
CA ALA A 290 -26.74 -12.00 3.68
C ALA A 290 -26.68 -12.67 5.08
N GLN A 291 -27.74 -12.56 5.89
CA GLN A 291 -27.86 -13.23 7.18
C GLN A 291 -27.76 -14.77 7.04
N ALA A 292 -28.55 -15.34 6.14
CA ALA A 292 -28.51 -16.77 5.88
C ALA A 292 -27.12 -17.23 5.37
N MET A 293 -26.44 -16.42 4.55
CA MET A 293 -25.06 -16.69 4.12
C MET A 293 -24.08 -16.67 5.30
N ALA A 294 -24.20 -15.69 6.22
CA ALA A 294 -23.32 -15.60 7.39
C ALA A 294 -23.54 -16.78 8.35
N GLU A 295 -24.78 -17.13 8.63
CA GLU A 295 -25.14 -18.28 9.48
C GLU A 295 -24.67 -19.59 8.86
N GLY A 296 -24.84 -19.76 7.54
CA GLY A 296 -24.34 -20.91 6.80
C GLY A 296 -22.81 -21.04 6.89
N ALA A 297 -22.08 -19.93 6.74
CA ALA A 297 -20.61 -19.91 6.85
C ALA A 297 -20.12 -20.14 8.29
N LEU A 298 -20.85 -19.61 9.29
CA LEU A 298 -20.57 -19.87 10.69
C LEU A 298 -20.65 -21.36 11.01
N GLN A 299 -21.72 -22.01 10.56
CA GLN A 299 -21.97 -23.44 10.78
C GLN A 299 -20.98 -24.30 9.99
N ALA A 300 -20.80 -24.04 8.68
CA ALA A 300 -19.93 -24.86 7.83
C ALA A 300 -18.44 -24.73 8.25
N GLY A 301 -18.00 -23.56 8.67
CA GLY A 301 -16.63 -23.32 9.15
C GLY A 301 -16.39 -23.72 10.59
N GLN A 302 -17.42 -24.02 11.34
CA GLN A 302 -17.34 -24.22 12.79
C GLN A 302 -16.56 -23.06 13.47
N ALA A 303 -16.74 -21.85 12.95
CA ALA A 303 -16.10 -20.65 13.44
C ALA A 303 -16.86 -20.02 14.61
N ASP A 304 -16.25 -19.06 15.28
CA ASP A 304 -16.91 -18.29 16.33
C ASP A 304 -17.66 -17.09 15.75
N ILE A 305 -17.13 -16.54 14.64
CA ILE A 305 -17.70 -15.41 13.91
C ILE A 305 -17.70 -15.74 12.40
N ALA A 306 -18.73 -15.28 11.69
CA ALA A 306 -18.75 -15.31 10.23
C ALA A 306 -19.23 -13.97 9.68
N ILE A 307 -18.59 -13.48 8.62
CA ILE A 307 -18.99 -12.29 7.87
C ILE A 307 -19.42 -12.67 6.47
N ALA A 308 -20.59 -12.19 6.05
CA ALA A 308 -21.11 -12.39 4.71
C ALA A 308 -21.31 -11.08 3.97
N VAL A 309 -21.08 -11.12 2.64
CA VAL A 309 -21.32 -10.00 1.74
C VAL A 309 -22.01 -10.45 0.46
N THR A 310 -23.06 -9.73 0.06
CA THR A 310 -23.72 -9.89 -1.23
C THR A 310 -24.07 -8.51 -1.80
N GLY A 311 -23.84 -8.26 -3.10
CA GLY A 311 -23.99 -6.90 -3.61
C GLY A 311 -23.91 -6.78 -5.13
N ILE A 312 -24.20 -5.57 -5.61
CA ILE A 312 -24.17 -5.14 -7.00
C ILE A 312 -22.94 -4.26 -7.22
N ALA A 313 -21.85 -4.86 -7.65
CA ALA A 313 -20.60 -4.12 -7.85
C ALA A 313 -20.54 -3.31 -9.15
N GLY A 314 -21.49 -3.51 -10.08
CA GLY A 314 -21.53 -2.82 -11.36
C GLY A 314 -20.61 -3.42 -12.44
N PRO A 315 -20.54 -2.79 -13.65
CA PRO A 315 -21.29 -1.58 -14.02
C PRO A 315 -22.81 -1.80 -14.19
N ASP A 316 -23.24 -3.05 -14.45
CA ASP A 316 -24.64 -3.44 -14.67
C ASP A 316 -25.28 -4.05 -13.42
N GLY A 317 -26.59 -4.33 -13.49
CA GLY A 317 -27.35 -5.08 -12.48
C GLY A 317 -28.00 -4.21 -11.41
N GLY A 318 -27.88 -2.88 -11.49
CA GLY A 318 -28.61 -1.97 -10.60
C GLY A 318 -30.06 -1.77 -11.01
N SER A 319 -30.90 -1.34 -10.08
CA SER A 319 -32.28 -0.86 -10.25
C SER A 319 -32.46 0.42 -9.43
N ASP A 320 -33.63 1.07 -9.58
CA ASP A 320 -33.96 2.28 -8.80
C ASP A 320 -33.98 1.99 -7.29
N ASP A 321 -34.46 0.81 -6.87
CA ASP A 321 -34.49 0.40 -5.46
C ASP A 321 -33.14 -0.11 -4.94
N LYS A 322 -32.31 -0.67 -5.82
CA LYS A 322 -30.98 -1.22 -5.49
C LYS A 322 -29.97 -0.76 -6.57
N PRO A 323 -29.46 0.48 -6.47
CA PRO A 323 -28.51 1.00 -7.45
C PRO A 323 -27.19 0.23 -7.43
N VAL A 324 -26.39 0.41 -8.48
CA VAL A 324 -25.00 -0.06 -8.49
C VAL A 324 -24.27 0.48 -7.26
N GLY A 325 -23.50 -0.37 -6.60
CA GLY A 325 -22.83 -0.07 -5.33
C GLY A 325 -23.59 -0.57 -4.11
N THR A 326 -24.86 -1.05 -4.25
CA THR A 326 -25.62 -1.63 -3.14
C THR A 326 -25.00 -2.93 -2.68
N VAL A 327 -24.62 -3.00 -1.41
CA VAL A 327 -24.05 -4.19 -0.77
C VAL A 327 -24.71 -4.43 0.57
N CYS A 328 -25.21 -5.66 0.78
CA CYS A 328 -25.73 -6.13 2.05
C CYS A 328 -24.65 -6.96 2.76
N PHE A 329 -24.49 -6.69 4.04
CA PHE A 329 -23.58 -7.34 4.96
C PHE A 329 -24.34 -8.09 6.01
N ALA A 330 -23.78 -9.17 6.54
CA ALA A 330 -24.26 -9.78 7.76
C ALA A 330 -23.11 -10.38 8.55
N LEU A 331 -23.15 -10.22 9.86
CA LEU A 331 -22.20 -10.79 10.80
C LEU A 331 -22.97 -11.72 11.75
N ALA A 332 -22.62 -13.00 11.70
CA ALA A 332 -23.12 -14.03 12.61
C ALA A 332 -22.04 -14.35 13.64
N GLN A 333 -22.42 -14.45 14.88
CA GLN A 333 -21.54 -14.86 15.98
C GLN A 333 -22.26 -15.95 16.78
N ARG A 334 -21.50 -16.94 17.26
CA ARG A 334 -22.04 -18.03 18.06
C ARG A 334 -22.77 -17.48 19.29
N ASP A 335 -23.96 -17.99 19.56
CA ASP A 335 -24.82 -17.64 20.70
C ASP A 335 -25.30 -16.17 20.71
N HIS A 336 -25.21 -15.47 19.57
CA HIS A 336 -25.71 -14.11 19.41
C HIS A 336 -26.65 -14.04 18.20
N ALA A 337 -27.52 -13.00 18.22
CA ALA A 337 -28.33 -12.70 17.05
C ALA A 337 -27.47 -12.21 15.91
N THR A 338 -27.74 -12.67 14.67
CA THR A 338 -27.09 -12.19 13.47
C THR A 338 -27.47 -10.73 13.21
N ILE A 339 -26.48 -9.88 13.03
CA ILE A 339 -26.68 -8.48 12.64
C ILE A 339 -26.48 -8.30 11.15
N SER A 340 -27.21 -7.36 10.55
CA SER A 340 -27.06 -7.02 9.13
C SER A 340 -27.02 -5.51 8.93
N ASP A 341 -26.48 -5.10 7.78
CA ASP A 341 -26.31 -3.71 7.39
C ASP A 341 -26.29 -3.62 5.86
N THR A 342 -26.75 -2.48 5.30
CA THR A 342 -26.78 -2.23 3.86
C THR A 342 -26.15 -0.88 3.55
N HIS A 343 -25.19 -0.88 2.64
CA HIS A 343 -24.52 0.32 2.17
C HIS A 343 -24.56 0.45 0.65
N VAL A 344 -24.52 1.69 0.17
CA VAL A 344 -24.34 2.02 -1.26
C VAL A 344 -23.00 2.71 -1.42
N PHE A 345 -22.03 2.01 -1.99
CA PHE A 345 -20.68 2.54 -2.22
C PHE A 345 -20.60 3.22 -3.59
N PRO A 346 -20.10 4.46 -3.67
CA PRO A 346 -19.82 5.11 -4.94
C PRO A 346 -18.52 4.58 -5.55
N GLY A 347 -18.42 4.71 -6.88
CA GLY A 347 -17.20 4.37 -7.63
C GLY A 347 -17.44 3.27 -8.67
N ASP A 348 -16.36 2.85 -9.32
CA ASP A 348 -16.38 1.73 -10.24
C ASP A 348 -16.41 0.38 -9.50
N ARG A 349 -16.47 -0.69 -10.27
CA ARG A 349 -16.56 -2.07 -9.77
C ARG A 349 -15.42 -2.43 -8.79
N GLU A 350 -14.21 -1.97 -9.04
CA GLU A 350 -13.06 -2.26 -8.20
C GLU A 350 -13.17 -1.53 -6.85
N HIS A 351 -13.49 -0.24 -6.89
CA HIS A 351 -13.69 0.57 -5.69
C HIS A 351 -14.86 0.07 -4.83
N VAL A 352 -15.99 -0.31 -5.45
CA VAL A 352 -17.13 -0.91 -4.72
C VAL A 352 -16.69 -2.18 -3.99
N ARG A 353 -15.99 -3.09 -4.67
CA ARG A 353 -15.52 -4.34 -4.08
C ARG A 353 -14.50 -4.12 -2.95
N LEU A 354 -13.54 -3.21 -3.14
CA LEU A 354 -12.53 -2.90 -2.12
C LEU A 354 -13.15 -2.27 -0.87
N ARG A 355 -14.06 -1.29 -1.06
CA ARG A 355 -14.81 -0.69 0.04
C ARG A 355 -15.69 -1.71 0.77
N THR A 356 -16.26 -2.66 0.04
CA THR A 356 -16.99 -3.80 0.62
C THR A 356 -16.10 -4.63 1.52
N CYS A 357 -14.89 -4.97 1.07
CA CYS A 357 -13.95 -5.73 1.89
C CYS A 357 -13.55 -4.98 3.17
N ASN A 358 -13.20 -3.70 3.04
CA ASN A 358 -12.83 -2.87 4.19
C ASN A 358 -13.98 -2.71 5.19
N HIS A 359 -15.20 -2.49 4.69
CA HIS A 359 -16.39 -2.38 5.54
C HIS A 359 -16.70 -3.70 6.29
N ALA A 360 -16.63 -4.83 5.59
CA ALA A 360 -16.80 -6.16 6.19
C ALA A 360 -15.78 -6.42 7.32
N LEU A 361 -14.52 -6.12 7.09
CA LEU A 361 -13.47 -6.24 8.11
C LEU A 361 -13.70 -5.29 9.29
N ASN A 362 -14.17 -4.07 9.02
CA ASN A 362 -14.50 -3.12 10.10
C ASN A 362 -15.70 -3.55 10.92
N LEU A 363 -16.71 -4.20 10.34
CA LEU A 363 -17.82 -4.79 11.09
C LEU A 363 -17.31 -5.85 12.07
N VAL A 364 -16.41 -6.76 11.60
CA VAL A 364 -15.77 -7.75 12.47
C VAL A 364 -14.96 -7.05 13.57
N ARG A 365 -14.15 -6.04 13.23
CA ARG A 365 -13.37 -5.28 14.21
C ARG A 365 -14.25 -4.64 15.28
N ARG A 366 -15.33 -3.97 14.88
CA ARG A 366 -16.27 -3.32 15.83
C ARG A 366 -16.98 -4.33 16.72
N GLN A 367 -17.35 -5.49 16.20
CA GLN A 367 -17.90 -6.58 17.01
C GLN A 367 -16.89 -7.07 18.04
N LEU A 368 -15.62 -7.18 17.65
CA LEU A 368 -14.57 -7.60 18.57
C LEU A 368 -14.18 -6.52 19.61
N MET A 369 -14.63 -5.28 19.49
CA MET A 369 -14.38 -4.23 20.49
C MET A 369 -15.40 -4.24 21.64
N GLN A 370 -16.54 -4.88 21.44
CA GLN A 370 -17.56 -5.08 22.48
C GLN A 370 -17.17 -6.20 23.45
#